data_8b06107d1416bd31c2ed6dc0bd2c5e6d
#
_entry.id   8b06107d1416bd31c2ed6dc0bd2c5e6d
#
_cell.length_a   1.000
_cell.length_b   1.000
_cell.length_c   1.000
_cell.angle_alpha   90.00
_cell.angle_beta   90.00
_cell.angle_gamma   90.00
#
_symmetry.space_group_name_H-M   'P 1'
#
loop_
_entity.id
_entity.type
_entity.pdbx_description
1 polymer ?
#
loop_
_entity_poly.entity_id
_entity_poly.type
_entity_poly.pdbx_seq_one_letter_code
_entity_poly.pdbx_strand_id
1 'polypeptide(L)'
;MVSTSAANAAQVELPSSLCERLETRIASGGLELPLLPQVASQVLAMSTADDASARSLAELLHRDQAIAAHVLRVANSPLYKPRAPIVSLQQAISRLGLATLREIVITVSIQSRILNVPGYATEARALWQHAVHTAVYARAIARRCRRSVEGAFLGGLLHDVSKPVLLLALADLQAQLEEPLTPPVVATALEVYHTQVGALLASTWNLPPEVCESMVYHHDYSAASAHPEAVLITCLADRVTYALTQPEDALEHVRHDPLWMQLNLYPDDVEVLLDEHQAIGQFAEAIG
;
A
#
# COMPACT_ATOMS: atom_id res chain seq x y z
N MET A 1 23.88 10.19 -6.98
CA MET A 1 23.32 10.37 -8.32
C MET A 1 22.78 9.03 -8.76
N VAL A 2 21.51 8.90 -8.81
CA VAL A 2 20.60 8.27 -9.77
C VAL A 2 19.30 8.01 -9.05
N SER A 3 18.41 9.00 -9.09
CA SER A 3 16.98 8.80 -8.95
C SER A 3 16.49 8.16 -10.26
N THR A 4 16.22 6.88 -10.26
CA THR A 4 15.62 6.14 -11.38
C THR A 4 14.47 5.29 -10.87
N SER A 5 13.44 5.95 -10.35
CA SER A 5 12.11 5.38 -10.20
C SER A 5 11.17 6.31 -10.96
N ALA A 6 10.35 5.77 -11.83
CA ALA A 6 9.37 6.49 -12.66
C ALA A 6 9.89 7.41 -13.79
N ALA A 7 11.06 7.19 -14.34
CA ALA A 7 11.62 8.02 -15.42
C ALA A 7 11.31 7.44 -16.81
N ASN A 8 10.04 7.41 -17.25
CA ASN A 8 9.73 7.45 -18.69
C ASN A 8 8.25 7.74 -19.07
N ALA A 9 7.43 8.25 -18.17
CA ALA A 9 6.33 9.08 -18.65
C ALA A 9 6.92 10.48 -18.85
N ALA A 10 6.85 11.03 -20.05
CA ALA A 10 7.26 12.42 -20.31
C ALA A 10 6.58 13.27 -19.23
N GLN A 11 7.37 13.82 -18.30
CA GLN A 11 6.85 14.69 -17.25
C GLN A 11 6.24 15.89 -17.97
N VAL A 12 4.92 15.95 -17.97
CA VAL A 12 4.18 17.07 -18.50
C VAL A 12 4.28 18.17 -17.48
N GLU A 13 4.62 19.39 -17.92
CA GLU A 13 4.64 20.54 -17.04
C GLU A 13 3.23 20.79 -16.48
N LEU A 14 3.10 20.84 -15.16
CA LEU A 14 1.81 21.10 -14.54
C LEU A 14 1.41 22.57 -14.75
N PRO A 15 0.13 22.84 -15.08
CA PRO A 15 -0.37 24.20 -15.18
C PRO A 15 -0.16 24.95 -13.84
N SER A 16 0.42 26.16 -13.90
CA SER A 16 0.69 26.96 -12.68
C SER A 16 -0.57 27.18 -11.84
N SER A 17 -1.72 27.40 -12.47
CA SER A 17 -3.01 27.55 -11.78
C SER A 17 -3.44 26.27 -11.03
N LEU A 18 -3.09 25.08 -11.52
CA LEU A 18 -3.35 23.82 -10.84
C LEU A 18 -2.41 23.67 -9.63
N CYS A 19 -1.11 23.97 -9.79
CA CYS A 19 -0.13 23.91 -8.71
C CYS A 19 -0.54 24.82 -7.56
N GLU A 20 -0.80 26.11 -7.82
CA GLU A 20 -1.21 27.07 -6.81
C GLU A 20 -2.45 26.64 -6.02
N ARG A 21 -3.44 26.06 -6.71
CA ARG A 21 -4.67 25.59 -6.07
C ARG A 21 -4.44 24.34 -5.21
N LEU A 22 -3.65 23.37 -5.70
CA LEU A 22 -3.30 22.17 -4.93
C LEU A 22 -2.46 22.53 -3.70
N GLU A 23 -1.42 23.33 -3.87
CA GLU A 23 -0.56 23.79 -2.78
C GLU A 23 -1.35 24.56 -1.72
N THR A 24 -2.25 25.44 -2.15
CA THR A 24 -3.15 26.17 -1.25
C THR A 24 -4.04 25.20 -0.47
N ARG A 25 -4.66 24.22 -1.12
CA ARG A 25 -5.50 23.21 -0.45
C ARG A 25 -4.71 22.35 0.53
N ILE A 26 -3.51 21.93 0.14
CA ILE A 26 -2.62 21.14 1.00
C ILE A 26 -2.22 21.95 2.24
N ALA A 27 -1.75 23.19 2.04
CA ALA A 27 -1.26 24.06 3.12
C ALA A 27 -2.36 24.52 4.08
N SER A 28 -3.58 24.78 3.58
CA SER A 28 -4.70 25.26 4.39
C SER A 28 -5.49 24.14 5.10
N GLY A 29 -5.15 22.85 4.87
CA GLY A 29 -5.95 21.72 5.33
C GLY A 29 -7.29 21.59 4.59
N GLY A 30 -7.40 22.17 3.39
CA GLY A 30 -8.60 22.14 2.55
C GLY A 30 -8.77 20.84 1.75
N LEU A 31 -7.95 19.83 2.00
CA LEU A 31 -8.15 18.48 1.46
C LEU A 31 -9.12 17.71 2.36
N GLU A 32 -10.10 17.08 1.75
CA GLU A 32 -10.99 16.13 2.45
C GLU A 32 -10.23 14.82 2.72
N LEU A 33 -9.52 14.78 3.85
CA LEU A 33 -8.80 13.57 4.26
C LEU A 33 -9.79 12.54 4.80
N PRO A 34 -9.85 11.32 4.25
CA PRO A 34 -10.72 10.28 4.77
C PRO A 34 -10.30 9.88 6.19
N LEU A 35 -11.29 9.64 7.05
CA LEU A 35 -11.00 9.06 8.36
C LEU A 35 -10.56 7.61 8.19
N LEU A 36 -9.58 7.19 8.98
CA LEU A 36 -9.21 5.78 9.07
C LEU A 36 -10.43 4.96 9.52
N PRO A 37 -10.83 3.90 8.80
CA PRO A 37 -11.96 3.07 9.19
C PRO A 37 -11.80 2.57 10.63
N GLN A 38 -12.88 2.61 11.40
CA GLN A 38 -12.85 2.24 12.82
C GLN A 38 -12.26 0.81 13.04
N VAL A 39 -12.60 -0.11 12.14
CA VAL A 39 -12.09 -1.49 12.20
C VAL A 39 -10.57 -1.49 11.99
N ALA A 40 -10.05 -0.78 11.00
CA ALA A 40 -8.61 -0.68 10.75
C ALA A 40 -7.89 -0.04 11.95
N SER A 41 -8.43 1.06 12.50
CA SER A 41 -7.88 1.72 13.69
C SER A 41 -7.82 0.79 14.90
N GLN A 42 -8.88 0.01 15.14
CA GLN A 42 -8.91 -0.96 16.24
C GLN A 42 -7.88 -2.08 16.04
N VAL A 43 -7.73 -2.59 14.82
CA VAL A 43 -6.74 -3.63 14.52
C VAL A 43 -5.31 -3.11 14.68
N LEU A 44 -5.03 -1.88 14.24
CA LEU A 44 -3.71 -1.25 14.42
C LEU A 44 -3.36 -1.03 15.90
N ALA A 45 -4.37 -0.75 16.75
CA ALA A 45 -4.19 -0.58 18.18
C ALA A 45 -4.02 -1.89 18.96
N MET A 46 -4.30 -3.06 18.33
CA MET A 46 -4.15 -4.36 19.00
C MET A 46 -2.68 -4.76 19.07
N SER A 47 -2.24 -5.18 20.27
CA SER A 47 -0.91 -5.78 20.45
C SER A 47 -0.74 -7.06 19.62
N THR A 48 0.47 -7.27 19.11
CA THR A 48 0.81 -8.48 18.32
C THR A 48 1.03 -9.71 19.20
N ALA A 49 1.15 -9.56 20.52
CA ALA A 49 1.73 -10.55 21.41
C ALA A 49 0.75 -11.35 22.28
N ASP A 50 -0.56 -11.00 22.32
CA ASP A 50 -1.48 -11.57 23.32
C ASP A 50 -2.62 -12.41 22.73
N ASP A 51 -2.98 -13.52 23.44
CA ASP A 51 -4.21 -14.31 23.20
C ASP A 51 -5.49 -13.44 23.29
N ALA A 52 -5.45 -12.35 24.04
CA ALA A 52 -6.50 -11.35 24.09
C ALA A 52 -6.77 -10.73 22.72
N SER A 53 -5.74 -10.59 21.88
CA SER A 53 -5.88 -10.02 20.54
C SER A 53 -6.65 -10.93 19.57
N ALA A 54 -6.53 -12.24 19.69
CA ALA A 54 -7.29 -13.20 18.87
C ALA A 54 -8.79 -13.12 19.13
N ARG A 55 -9.16 -13.05 20.42
CA ARG A 55 -10.56 -12.91 20.82
C ARG A 55 -11.14 -11.56 20.37
N SER A 56 -10.42 -10.48 20.62
CA SER A 56 -10.83 -9.14 20.21
C SER A 56 -10.99 -9.02 18.70
N LEU A 57 -10.09 -9.64 17.94
CA LEU A 57 -10.18 -9.65 16.47
C LEU A 57 -11.39 -10.48 15.99
N ALA A 58 -11.65 -11.63 16.61
CA ALA A 58 -12.84 -12.43 16.31
C ALA A 58 -14.14 -11.68 16.64
N GLU A 59 -14.21 -10.99 17.77
CA GLU A 59 -15.36 -10.15 18.14
C GLU A 59 -15.57 -9.00 17.16
N LEU A 60 -14.49 -8.37 16.68
CA LEU A 60 -14.52 -7.32 15.68
C LEU A 60 -15.12 -7.85 14.36
N LEU A 61 -14.65 -9.00 13.90
CA LEU A 61 -15.13 -9.66 12.68
C LEU A 61 -16.60 -10.09 12.79
N HIS A 62 -17.07 -10.48 13.96
CA HIS A 62 -18.48 -10.80 14.16
C HIS A 62 -19.42 -9.59 14.01
N ARG A 63 -18.90 -8.37 14.18
CA ARG A 63 -19.67 -7.13 14.03
C ARG A 63 -19.75 -6.63 12.58
N ASP A 64 -18.83 -7.07 11.72
CA ASP A 64 -18.76 -6.66 10.31
C ASP A 64 -18.85 -7.88 9.40
N GLN A 65 -20.07 -8.13 8.89
CA GLN A 65 -20.35 -9.29 8.03
C GLN A 65 -19.60 -9.26 6.70
N ALA A 66 -19.31 -8.06 6.16
CA ALA A 66 -18.61 -7.93 4.89
C ALA A 66 -17.14 -8.35 5.05
N ILE A 67 -16.48 -7.89 6.10
CA ILE A 67 -15.10 -8.28 6.41
C ILE A 67 -15.04 -9.77 6.78
N ALA A 68 -15.99 -10.27 7.58
CA ALA A 68 -16.08 -11.69 7.93
C ALA A 68 -16.21 -12.59 6.68
N ALA A 69 -17.08 -12.22 5.75
CA ALA A 69 -17.28 -12.94 4.49
C ALA A 69 -16.01 -12.90 3.63
N HIS A 70 -15.28 -11.78 3.60
CA HIS A 70 -14.03 -11.67 2.87
C HIS A 70 -12.94 -12.56 3.49
N VAL A 71 -12.79 -12.55 4.80
CA VAL A 71 -11.86 -13.45 5.52
C VAL A 71 -12.13 -14.91 5.19
N LEU A 72 -13.41 -15.34 5.20
CA LEU A 72 -13.78 -16.71 4.83
C LEU A 72 -13.48 -17.00 3.35
N ARG A 73 -13.65 -16.05 2.45
CA ARG A 73 -13.29 -16.16 1.03
C ARG A 73 -11.80 -16.40 0.86
N VAL A 74 -10.96 -15.59 1.53
CA VAL A 74 -9.50 -15.76 1.49
C VAL A 74 -9.08 -17.12 2.04
N ALA A 75 -9.64 -17.53 3.20
CA ALA A 75 -9.33 -18.82 3.82
C ALA A 75 -9.71 -20.02 2.93
N ASN A 76 -10.72 -19.86 2.07
CA ASN A 76 -11.16 -20.87 1.10
C ASN A 76 -10.52 -20.73 -0.29
N SER A 77 -9.65 -19.74 -0.49
CA SER A 77 -8.99 -19.53 -1.78
C SER A 77 -8.09 -20.72 -2.18
N PRO A 78 -7.80 -20.89 -3.47
CA PRO A 78 -6.89 -21.94 -3.96
C PRO A 78 -5.50 -21.88 -3.31
N LEU A 79 -5.08 -20.70 -2.84
CA LEU A 79 -3.80 -20.51 -2.15
C LEU A 79 -3.67 -21.38 -0.89
N TYR A 80 -4.76 -21.47 -0.10
CA TYR A 80 -4.75 -22.24 1.15
C TYR A 80 -5.20 -23.70 0.98
N LYS A 81 -5.76 -24.08 -0.18
CA LYS A 81 -6.18 -25.45 -0.54
C LYS A 81 -6.80 -26.22 0.64
N PRO A 82 -7.89 -25.73 1.25
CA PRO A 82 -8.50 -26.42 2.37
C PRO A 82 -9.06 -27.77 1.91
N ARG A 83 -8.87 -28.83 2.73
CA ARG A 83 -9.42 -30.18 2.44
C ARG A 83 -10.96 -30.20 2.49
N ALA A 84 -11.55 -29.29 3.26
CA ALA A 84 -12.98 -29.08 3.39
C ALA A 84 -13.24 -27.56 3.49
N PRO A 85 -14.42 -27.06 3.06
CA PRO A 85 -14.76 -25.66 3.16
C PRO A 85 -14.65 -25.13 4.59
N ILE A 86 -14.01 -23.99 4.74
CA ILE A 86 -13.90 -23.25 6.01
C ILE A 86 -15.17 -22.43 6.15
N VAL A 87 -15.98 -22.73 7.15
CA VAL A 87 -17.31 -22.14 7.34
C VAL A 87 -17.43 -21.27 8.59
N SER A 88 -16.38 -21.21 9.41
CA SER A 88 -16.38 -20.38 10.62
C SER A 88 -15.13 -19.50 10.72
N LEU A 89 -15.27 -18.34 11.35
CA LEU A 89 -14.15 -17.44 11.61
C LEU A 89 -13.07 -18.09 12.48
N GLN A 90 -13.44 -18.96 13.42
CA GLN A 90 -12.48 -19.68 14.24
C GLN A 90 -11.62 -20.63 13.41
N GLN A 91 -12.20 -21.33 12.44
CA GLN A 91 -11.45 -22.17 11.49
C GLN A 91 -10.55 -21.30 10.60
N ALA A 92 -11.05 -20.13 10.14
CA ALA A 92 -10.25 -19.19 9.36
C ALA A 92 -9.05 -18.67 10.16
N ILE A 93 -9.24 -18.25 11.42
CA ILE A 93 -8.17 -17.81 12.32
C ILE A 93 -7.13 -18.92 12.49
N SER A 94 -7.56 -20.15 12.76
CA SER A 94 -6.64 -21.29 12.93
C SER A 94 -5.87 -21.60 11.63
N ARG A 95 -6.45 -21.35 10.46
CA ARG A 95 -5.84 -21.63 9.17
C ARG A 95 -4.90 -20.53 8.69
N LEU A 96 -5.31 -19.28 8.80
CA LEU A 96 -4.59 -18.11 8.32
C LEU A 96 -3.53 -17.62 9.31
N GLY A 97 -3.79 -17.80 10.59
CA GLY A 97 -3.04 -17.15 11.66
C GLY A 97 -3.46 -15.70 11.88
N LEU A 98 -3.13 -15.15 13.05
CA LEU A 98 -3.55 -13.81 13.46
C LEU A 98 -2.92 -12.71 12.59
N ALA A 99 -1.63 -12.84 12.25
CA ALA A 99 -0.95 -11.83 11.44
C ALA A 99 -1.61 -11.66 10.06
N THR A 100 -1.84 -12.76 9.34
CA THR A 100 -2.50 -12.72 8.04
C THR A 100 -3.94 -12.21 8.15
N LEU A 101 -4.65 -12.58 9.23
CA LEU A 101 -6.00 -12.11 9.46
C LEU A 101 -6.04 -10.58 9.64
N ARG A 102 -5.09 -10.00 10.38
CA ARG A 102 -4.95 -8.55 10.54
C ARG A 102 -4.68 -7.86 9.21
N GLU A 103 -3.74 -8.39 8.43
CA GLU A 103 -3.43 -7.91 7.08
C GLU A 103 -4.71 -7.83 6.22
N ILE A 104 -5.50 -8.91 6.19
CA ILE A 104 -6.76 -8.97 5.44
C ILE A 104 -7.76 -7.92 5.94
N VAL A 105 -7.96 -7.84 7.25
CA VAL A 105 -8.94 -6.92 7.85
C VAL A 105 -8.59 -5.48 7.56
N ILE A 106 -7.33 -5.10 7.70
CA ILE A 106 -6.86 -3.74 7.41
C ILE A 106 -7.04 -3.43 5.92
N THR A 107 -6.60 -4.35 5.03
CA THR A 107 -6.72 -4.19 3.59
C THR A 107 -8.16 -3.92 3.17
N VAL A 108 -9.10 -4.79 3.55
CA VAL A 108 -10.52 -4.65 3.17
C VAL A 108 -11.16 -3.40 3.77
N SER A 109 -10.81 -3.07 5.02
CA SER A 109 -11.35 -1.89 5.69
C SER A 109 -10.96 -0.60 4.98
N ILE A 110 -9.69 -0.48 4.56
CA ILE A 110 -9.19 0.70 3.86
C ILE A 110 -9.76 0.75 2.43
N GLN A 111 -9.78 -0.37 1.73
CA GLN A 111 -10.32 -0.48 0.38
C GLN A 111 -11.69 0.15 0.24
N SER A 112 -12.59 -0.15 1.19
CA SER A 112 -13.97 0.35 1.17
C SER A 112 -14.11 1.87 1.19
N ARG A 113 -13.06 2.59 1.62
CA ARG A 113 -13.04 4.05 1.74
C ARG A 113 -12.36 4.75 0.57
N ILE A 114 -11.32 4.15 0.02
CA ILE A 114 -10.47 4.83 -0.96
C ILE A 114 -10.84 4.54 -2.42
N LEU A 115 -11.62 3.48 -2.70
CA LEU A 115 -12.00 3.14 -4.08
C LEU A 115 -13.14 3.97 -4.65
N ASN A 116 -13.85 4.75 -3.84
CA ASN A 116 -14.98 5.55 -4.33
C ASN A 116 -14.51 6.93 -4.79
N VAL A 117 -13.87 6.99 -5.96
CA VAL A 117 -13.38 8.22 -6.58
C VAL A 117 -14.18 8.49 -7.87
N PRO A 118 -15.18 9.39 -7.83
CA PRO A 118 -15.97 9.71 -9.01
C PRO A 118 -15.11 10.19 -10.19
N GLY A 119 -15.33 9.62 -11.37
CA GLY A 119 -14.56 9.94 -12.58
C GLY A 119 -13.22 9.21 -12.72
N TYR A 120 -12.69 8.58 -11.65
CA TYR A 120 -11.39 7.91 -11.62
C TYR A 120 -11.45 6.49 -11.05
N ALA A 121 -12.56 5.79 -11.24
CA ALA A 121 -12.75 4.45 -10.68
C ALA A 121 -11.73 3.41 -11.18
N THR A 122 -11.27 3.53 -12.43
CA THR A 122 -10.27 2.65 -13.03
C THR A 122 -8.90 2.91 -12.42
N GLU A 123 -8.50 4.17 -12.32
CA GLU A 123 -7.24 4.62 -11.74
C GLU A 123 -7.17 4.25 -10.24
N ALA A 124 -8.22 4.53 -9.49
CA ALA A 124 -8.29 4.16 -8.07
C ALA A 124 -8.14 2.65 -7.86
N ARG A 125 -8.74 1.83 -8.73
CA ARG A 125 -8.59 0.38 -8.68
C ARG A 125 -7.17 -0.06 -9.01
N ALA A 126 -6.54 0.53 -10.01
CA ALA A 126 -5.16 0.22 -10.37
C ALA A 126 -4.18 0.60 -9.24
N LEU A 127 -4.35 1.78 -8.64
CA LEU A 127 -3.58 2.23 -7.48
C LEU A 127 -3.74 1.29 -6.29
N TRP A 128 -4.97 0.82 -6.05
CA TRP A 128 -5.23 -0.14 -4.97
C TRP A 128 -4.55 -1.49 -5.22
N GLN A 129 -4.67 -2.04 -6.43
CA GLN A 129 -4.00 -3.29 -6.79
C GLN A 129 -2.48 -3.17 -6.62
N HIS A 130 -1.89 -2.06 -7.08
CA HIS A 130 -0.48 -1.76 -6.86
C HIS A 130 -0.13 -1.76 -5.37
N ALA A 131 -0.89 -1.04 -4.54
CA ALA A 131 -0.65 -0.94 -3.10
C ALA A 131 -0.69 -2.32 -2.41
N VAL A 132 -1.67 -3.17 -2.76
CA VAL A 132 -1.78 -4.52 -2.19
C VAL A 132 -0.60 -5.40 -2.61
N HIS A 133 -0.19 -5.37 -3.88
CA HIS A 133 0.98 -6.12 -4.34
C HIS A 133 2.25 -5.64 -3.65
N THR A 134 2.45 -4.33 -3.55
CA THR A 134 3.60 -3.73 -2.83
C THR A 134 3.61 -4.16 -1.37
N ALA A 135 2.45 -4.19 -0.69
CA ALA A 135 2.34 -4.68 0.69
C ALA A 135 2.81 -6.14 0.84
N VAL A 136 2.39 -7.00 -0.10
CA VAL A 136 2.74 -8.44 -0.04
C VAL A 136 4.23 -8.65 -0.34
N TYR A 137 4.81 -7.89 -1.28
CA TYR A 137 6.25 -7.90 -1.53
C TYR A 137 7.05 -7.36 -0.35
N ALA A 138 6.64 -6.22 0.23
CA ALA A 138 7.28 -5.65 1.42
C ALA A 138 7.30 -6.65 2.59
N ARG A 139 6.19 -7.35 2.80
CA ARG A 139 6.08 -8.45 3.77
C ARG A 139 7.08 -9.58 3.47
N ALA A 140 7.21 -10.00 2.22
CA ALA A 140 8.12 -11.07 1.80
C ALA A 140 9.58 -10.67 1.99
N ILE A 141 9.95 -9.44 1.60
CA ILE A 141 11.28 -8.86 1.81
C ILE A 141 11.59 -8.79 3.31
N ALA A 142 10.69 -8.24 4.12
CA ALA A 142 10.88 -8.11 5.57
C ALA A 142 11.13 -9.45 6.27
N ARG A 143 10.43 -10.52 5.85
CA ARG A 143 10.67 -11.87 6.36
C ARG A 143 12.09 -12.35 6.10
N ARG A 144 12.63 -12.12 4.90
CA ARG A 144 14.00 -12.50 4.54
C ARG A 144 15.03 -11.69 5.32
N CYS A 145 14.78 -10.39 5.49
CA CYS A 145 15.62 -9.50 6.28
C CYS A 145 15.46 -9.70 7.80
N ARG A 146 14.51 -10.51 8.27
CA ARG A 146 14.14 -10.66 9.70
C ARG A 146 13.77 -9.33 10.35
N ARG A 147 13.00 -8.51 9.63
CA ARG A 147 12.48 -7.21 10.09
C ARG A 147 11.00 -7.29 10.42
N SER A 148 10.42 -6.17 10.86
CA SER A 148 8.99 -6.06 11.17
C SER A 148 8.14 -6.40 9.94
N VAL A 149 7.55 -7.58 9.92
CA VAL A 149 6.72 -8.06 8.80
C VAL A 149 5.42 -7.26 8.70
N GLU A 150 4.80 -6.96 9.86
CA GLU A 150 3.56 -6.19 9.93
C GLU A 150 3.80 -4.73 9.54
N GLY A 151 4.86 -4.09 10.07
CA GLY A 151 5.23 -2.73 9.70
C GLY A 151 5.55 -2.59 8.21
N ALA A 152 6.27 -3.56 7.64
CA ALA A 152 6.58 -3.57 6.20
C ALA A 152 5.33 -3.75 5.34
N PHE A 153 4.41 -4.67 5.73
CA PHE A 153 3.13 -4.82 5.04
C PHE A 153 2.33 -3.51 5.04
N LEU A 154 2.22 -2.85 6.20
CA LEU A 154 1.53 -1.57 6.32
C LEU A 154 2.22 -0.46 5.52
N GLY A 155 3.54 -0.38 5.57
CA GLY A 155 4.33 0.56 4.76
C GLY A 155 4.02 0.39 3.28
N GLY A 156 4.07 -0.84 2.76
CA GLY A 156 3.74 -1.15 1.37
C GLY A 156 2.27 -0.90 1.02
N LEU A 157 1.32 -1.16 1.93
CA LEU A 157 -0.10 -0.94 1.68
C LEU A 157 -0.45 0.56 1.62
N LEU A 158 0.23 1.37 2.42
CA LEU A 158 -0.15 2.76 2.65
C LEU A 158 0.75 3.78 1.95
N HIS A 159 1.90 3.36 1.35
CA HIS A 159 2.86 4.29 0.76
C HIS A 159 2.21 5.29 -0.21
N ASP A 160 1.26 4.82 -1.02
CA ASP A 160 0.55 5.55 -2.06
C ASP A 160 -0.93 5.82 -1.77
N VAL A 161 -1.39 5.58 -0.55
CA VAL A 161 -2.81 5.74 -0.16
C VAL A 161 -3.32 7.18 -0.33
N SER A 162 -2.44 8.15 -0.41
CA SER A 162 -2.74 9.56 -0.71
C SER A 162 -3.10 9.84 -2.17
N LYS A 163 -2.70 8.98 -3.12
CA LYS A 163 -3.03 9.17 -4.55
C LYS A 163 -4.54 9.18 -4.82
N PRO A 164 -5.37 8.26 -4.29
CA PRO A 164 -6.83 8.37 -4.36
C PRO A 164 -7.42 9.66 -3.76
N VAL A 165 -6.83 10.18 -2.69
CA VAL A 165 -7.25 11.46 -2.08
C VAL A 165 -6.95 12.62 -3.02
N LEU A 166 -5.79 12.61 -3.66
CA LEU A 166 -5.43 13.58 -4.69
C LEU A 166 -6.34 13.50 -5.91
N LEU A 167 -6.74 12.31 -6.35
CA LEU A 167 -7.71 12.14 -7.43
C LEU A 167 -9.05 12.81 -7.11
N LEU A 168 -9.55 12.69 -5.87
CA LEU A 168 -10.75 13.41 -5.43
C LEU A 168 -10.55 14.93 -5.50
N ALA A 169 -9.42 15.43 -4.99
CA ALA A 169 -9.10 16.86 -5.04
C ALA A 169 -8.99 17.38 -6.48
N LEU A 170 -8.41 16.59 -7.39
CA LEU A 170 -8.31 16.91 -8.82
C LEU A 170 -9.70 16.91 -9.50
N ALA A 171 -10.57 15.95 -9.16
CA ALA A 171 -11.94 15.92 -9.66
C ALA A 171 -12.74 17.18 -9.26
N ASP A 172 -12.60 17.63 -8.02
CA ASP A 172 -13.21 18.86 -7.53
C ASP A 172 -12.65 20.11 -8.21
N LEU A 173 -11.33 20.15 -8.42
CA LEU A 173 -10.66 21.26 -9.09
C LEU A 173 -11.01 21.34 -10.56
N GLN A 174 -11.24 20.20 -11.22
CA GLN A 174 -11.62 20.15 -12.63
C GLN A 174 -12.80 21.08 -12.97
N ALA A 175 -13.81 21.17 -12.08
CA ALA A 175 -14.96 22.05 -12.27
C ALA A 175 -14.62 23.55 -12.20
N GLN A 176 -13.43 23.90 -11.76
CA GLN A 176 -12.93 25.27 -11.55
C GLN A 176 -11.84 25.66 -12.55
N LEU A 177 -11.41 24.73 -13.40
CA LEU A 177 -10.40 24.96 -14.41
C LEU A 177 -11.03 25.23 -15.76
N GLU A 178 -10.41 26.09 -16.56
CA GLU A 178 -10.87 26.43 -17.92
C GLU A 178 -10.62 25.26 -18.88
N GLU A 179 -9.51 24.52 -18.67
CA GLU A 179 -9.13 23.38 -19.49
C GLU A 179 -9.29 22.05 -18.74
N PRO A 180 -9.69 20.98 -19.44
CA PRO A 180 -9.80 19.66 -18.81
C PRO A 180 -8.42 19.11 -18.44
N LEU A 181 -8.35 18.46 -17.26
CA LEU A 181 -7.17 17.74 -16.82
C LEU A 181 -6.96 16.52 -17.70
N THR A 182 -5.85 16.50 -18.43
CA THR A 182 -5.47 15.34 -19.25
C THR A 182 -4.90 14.23 -18.37
N PRO A 183 -4.99 12.94 -18.77
CA PRO A 183 -4.40 11.85 -17.98
C PRO A 183 -2.91 12.04 -17.63
N PRO A 184 -2.04 12.55 -18.52
CA PRO A 184 -0.65 12.85 -18.14
C PRO A 184 -0.51 13.92 -17.06
N VAL A 185 -1.34 14.98 -17.08
CA VAL A 185 -1.34 16.03 -16.05
C VAL A 185 -1.77 15.44 -14.70
N VAL A 186 -2.83 14.60 -14.70
CA VAL A 186 -3.26 13.90 -13.49
C VAL A 186 -2.15 13.03 -12.94
N ALA A 187 -1.52 12.18 -13.76
CA ALA A 187 -0.43 11.31 -13.36
C ALA A 187 0.74 12.10 -12.75
N THR A 188 1.17 13.21 -13.41
CA THR A 188 2.24 14.06 -12.90
C THR A 188 1.86 14.71 -11.56
N ALA A 189 0.62 15.18 -11.39
CA ALA A 189 0.17 15.75 -10.13
C ALA A 189 0.17 14.72 -8.99
N LEU A 190 -0.23 13.47 -9.27
CA LEU A 190 -0.14 12.39 -8.29
C LEU A 190 1.31 12.15 -7.86
N GLU A 191 2.25 12.05 -8.81
CA GLU A 191 3.66 11.81 -8.52
C GLU A 191 4.31 12.95 -7.71
N VAL A 192 3.96 14.20 -8.00
CA VAL A 192 4.54 15.38 -7.34
C VAL A 192 4.04 15.54 -5.90
N TYR A 193 2.74 15.30 -5.66
CA TYR A 193 2.11 15.70 -4.38
C TYR A 193 1.79 14.55 -3.43
N HIS A 194 1.85 13.27 -3.86
CA HIS A 194 1.37 12.15 -3.03
C HIS A 194 2.14 11.98 -1.71
N THR A 195 3.45 12.16 -1.69
CA THR A 195 4.24 12.01 -0.45
C THR A 195 3.91 13.10 0.57
N GLN A 196 3.68 14.34 0.11
CA GLN A 196 3.27 15.45 0.98
C GLN A 196 1.87 15.21 1.56
N VAL A 197 0.91 14.78 0.76
CA VAL A 197 -0.44 14.42 1.23
C VAL A 197 -0.39 13.15 2.08
N GLY A 198 0.52 12.22 1.77
CA GLY A 198 0.82 11.05 2.58
C GLY A 198 1.24 11.39 3.99
N ALA A 199 2.10 12.40 4.17
CA ALA A 199 2.50 12.90 5.49
C ALA A 199 1.30 13.43 6.30
N LEU A 200 0.38 14.15 5.66
CA LEU A 200 -0.85 14.65 6.31
C LEU A 200 -1.77 13.50 6.75
N LEU A 201 -1.95 12.50 5.88
CA LEU A 201 -2.74 11.31 6.19
C LEU A 201 -2.12 10.51 7.33
N ALA A 202 -0.81 10.27 7.28
CA ALA A 202 -0.08 9.53 8.31
C ALA A 202 -0.25 10.17 9.69
N SER A 203 -0.16 11.50 9.77
CA SER A 203 -0.41 12.27 10.98
C SER A 203 -1.87 12.19 11.43
N THR A 204 -2.82 12.37 10.51
CA THR A 204 -4.27 12.32 10.80
C THR A 204 -4.70 10.95 11.32
N TRP A 205 -4.12 9.88 10.77
CA TRP A 205 -4.42 8.50 11.13
C TRP A 205 -3.63 8.00 12.34
N ASN A 206 -2.69 8.79 12.85
CA ASN A 206 -1.80 8.43 13.95
C ASN A 206 -1.11 7.07 13.72
N LEU A 207 -0.52 6.92 12.53
CA LEU A 207 0.14 5.68 12.13
C LEU A 207 1.47 5.46 12.87
N PRO A 208 1.97 4.20 12.94
CA PRO A 208 3.29 3.91 13.46
C PRO A 208 4.40 4.70 12.72
N PRO A 209 5.45 5.17 13.43
CA PRO A 209 6.49 6.02 12.84
C PRO A 209 7.17 5.41 11.60
N GLU A 210 7.43 4.10 11.59
CA GLU A 210 8.02 3.38 10.45
C GLU A 210 7.12 3.40 9.20
N VAL A 211 5.79 3.38 9.39
CA VAL A 211 4.82 3.50 8.31
C VAL A 211 4.77 4.93 7.80
N CYS A 212 4.79 5.91 8.71
CA CYS A 212 4.84 7.33 8.34
C CYS A 212 6.07 7.64 7.47
N GLU A 213 7.27 7.18 7.87
CA GLU A 213 8.48 7.39 7.08
C GLU A 213 8.40 6.67 5.72
N SER A 214 7.83 5.47 5.66
CA SER A 214 7.61 4.76 4.39
C SER A 214 6.71 5.55 3.43
N MET A 215 5.63 6.17 3.93
CA MET A 215 4.74 7.00 3.12
C MET A 215 5.41 8.27 2.57
N VAL A 216 6.35 8.84 3.33
CA VAL A 216 6.99 10.12 2.99
C VAL A 216 8.23 9.93 2.13
N TYR A 217 9.04 8.91 2.41
CA TYR A 217 10.41 8.81 1.88
C TYR A 217 10.65 7.61 0.95
N HIS A 218 9.63 6.86 0.53
CA HIS A 218 9.84 5.69 -0.34
C HIS A 218 10.46 6.03 -1.70
N HIS A 219 10.38 7.27 -2.16
CA HIS A 219 11.11 7.76 -3.35
C HIS A 219 12.48 8.34 -3.02
N ASP A 220 12.70 8.82 -1.78
CA ASP A 220 13.98 9.34 -1.30
C ASP A 220 14.36 8.67 0.03
N TYR A 221 14.66 7.37 -0.05
CA TYR A 221 15.02 6.55 1.11
C TYR A 221 16.21 7.11 1.89
N SER A 222 17.07 7.93 1.25
CA SER A 222 18.24 8.54 1.89
C SER A 222 17.87 9.63 2.90
N ALA A 223 16.68 10.21 2.79
CA ALA A 223 16.14 11.19 3.73
C ALA A 223 15.51 10.55 4.98
N ALA A 224 15.26 9.24 4.98
CA ALA A 224 14.75 8.54 6.16
C ALA A 224 15.81 8.45 7.25
N SER A 225 15.48 8.91 8.46
CA SER A 225 16.45 9.00 9.56
C SER A 225 16.17 8.07 10.73
N ALA A 226 14.91 7.79 11.03
CA ALA A 226 14.53 6.98 12.18
C ALA A 226 14.31 5.50 11.81
N HIS A 227 13.71 5.23 10.63
CA HIS A 227 13.37 3.88 10.18
C HIS A 227 13.85 3.60 8.73
N PRO A 228 15.14 3.84 8.38
CA PRO A 228 15.62 3.73 7.00
C PRO A 228 15.41 2.36 6.36
N GLU A 229 15.48 1.28 7.15
CA GLU A 229 15.26 -0.08 6.65
C GLU A 229 13.78 -0.33 6.27
N ALA A 230 12.82 0.21 7.03
CA ALA A 230 11.40 0.09 6.68
C ALA A 230 11.09 0.82 5.37
N VAL A 231 11.65 2.02 5.21
CA VAL A 231 11.55 2.81 3.97
C VAL A 231 12.18 2.07 2.80
N LEU A 232 13.38 1.51 3.00
CA LEU A 232 14.10 0.78 1.95
C LEU A 232 13.35 -0.49 1.52
N ILE A 233 12.74 -1.21 2.46
CA ILE A 233 11.87 -2.37 2.15
C ILE A 233 10.68 -1.93 1.30
N THR A 234 10.02 -0.84 1.65
CA THR A 234 8.88 -0.29 0.90
C THR A 234 9.32 0.15 -0.50
N CYS A 235 10.44 0.88 -0.62
CA CYS A 235 11.02 1.31 -1.89
C CYS A 235 11.31 0.13 -2.83
N LEU A 236 11.95 -0.93 -2.33
CA LEU A 236 12.25 -2.12 -3.14
C LEU A 236 10.98 -2.87 -3.53
N ALA A 237 10.02 -3.01 -2.61
CA ALA A 237 8.74 -3.65 -2.89
C ALA A 237 7.94 -2.91 -3.97
N ASP A 238 7.93 -1.57 -3.92
CA ASP A 238 7.32 -0.72 -4.93
C ASP A 238 7.99 -0.91 -6.30
N ARG A 239 9.32 -0.87 -6.36
CA ARG A 239 10.09 -1.12 -7.59
C ARG A 239 9.81 -2.49 -8.20
N VAL A 240 9.78 -3.55 -7.40
CA VAL A 240 9.44 -4.90 -7.86
C VAL A 240 8.02 -4.92 -8.43
N THR A 241 7.06 -4.38 -7.69
CA THR A 241 5.64 -4.35 -8.10
C THR A 241 5.47 -3.58 -9.41
N TYR A 242 6.12 -2.43 -9.55
CA TYR A 242 6.11 -1.65 -10.77
C TYR A 242 6.75 -2.42 -11.94
N ALA A 243 7.93 -3.00 -11.73
CA ALA A 243 8.67 -3.73 -12.77
C ALA A 243 7.87 -4.91 -13.34
N LEU A 244 7.07 -5.59 -12.51
CA LEU A 244 6.22 -6.70 -12.95
C LEU A 244 5.08 -6.28 -13.92
N THR A 245 4.77 -4.99 -13.99
CA THR A 245 3.80 -4.42 -14.94
C THR A 245 4.45 -3.85 -16.20
N GLN A 246 5.78 -3.86 -16.27
CA GLN A 246 6.60 -3.33 -17.36
C GLN A 246 7.18 -4.47 -18.21
N PRO A 247 7.82 -4.17 -19.35
CA PRO A 247 8.59 -5.16 -20.10
C PRO A 247 9.66 -5.88 -19.24
N GLU A 248 10.03 -7.11 -19.67
CA GLU A 248 10.92 -8.00 -18.89
C GLU A 248 12.24 -7.37 -18.44
N ASP A 249 12.79 -6.42 -19.21
CA ASP A 249 14.01 -5.71 -18.88
C ASP A 249 13.90 -4.87 -17.58
N ALA A 250 12.71 -4.41 -17.24
CA ALA A 250 12.48 -3.67 -16.00
C ALA A 250 12.70 -4.55 -14.76
N LEU A 251 12.26 -5.80 -14.81
CA LEU A 251 12.46 -6.74 -13.70
C LEU A 251 13.95 -7.10 -13.57
N GLU A 252 14.66 -7.20 -14.68
CA GLU A 252 16.12 -7.46 -14.67
C GLU A 252 16.88 -6.32 -13.99
N HIS A 253 16.49 -5.06 -14.21
CA HIS A 253 17.08 -3.92 -13.51
C HIS A 253 16.83 -3.98 -11.99
N VAL A 254 15.61 -4.34 -11.58
CA VAL A 254 15.30 -4.48 -10.16
C VAL A 254 16.03 -5.65 -9.52
N ARG A 255 16.22 -6.76 -10.25
CA ARG A 255 16.99 -7.93 -9.82
C ARG A 255 18.42 -7.54 -9.38
N HIS A 256 19.02 -6.60 -10.08
CA HIS A 256 20.40 -6.14 -9.87
C HIS A 256 20.49 -4.80 -9.12
N ASP A 257 19.37 -4.36 -8.50
CA ASP A 257 19.36 -3.12 -7.73
C ASP A 257 20.34 -3.22 -6.54
N PRO A 258 21.30 -2.28 -6.42
CA PRO A 258 22.27 -2.32 -5.33
C PRO A 258 21.65 -2.13 -3.94
N LEU A 259 20.41 -1.68 -3.86
CA LEU A 259 19.71 -1.50 -2.59
C LEU A 259 19.44 -2.80 -1.85
N TRP A 260 19.35 -3.94 -2.54
CA TRP A 260 19.24 -5.24 -1.90
C TRP A 260 20.36 -5.50 -0.90
N MET A 261 21.59 -5.11 -1.26
CA MET A 261 22.76 -5.27 -0.39
C MET A 261 22.67 -4.45 0.91
N GLN A 262 21.95 -3.33 0.90
CA GLN A 262 21.74 -2.53 2.12
C GLN A 262 20.83 -3.24 3.13
N LEU A 263 19.98 -4.17 2.66
CA LEU A 263 19.17 -5.05 3.49
C LEU A 263 19.85 -6.40 3.78
N ASN A 264 21.13 -6.57 3.40
CA ASN A 264 21.87 -7.83 3.47
C ASN A 264 21.17 -8.98 2.70
N LEU A 265 20.50 -8.65 1.60
CA LEU A 265 19.95 -9.62 0.65
C LEU A 265 20.91 -9.76 -0.53
N TYR A 266 21.38 -10.98 -0.74
CA TYR A 266 22.31 -11.33 -1.78
C TYR A 266 21.58 -11.83 -3.04
N PRO A 267 22.25 -11.96 -4.20
CA PRO A 267 21.60 -12.38 -5.44
C PRO A 267 20.71 -13.62 -5.30
N ASP A 268 21.17 -14.64 -4.57
CA ASP A 268 20.41 -15.88 -4.37
C ASP A 268 19.11 -15.63 -3.57
N ASP A 269 19.11 -14.69 -2.61
CA ASP A 269 17.92 -14.30 -1.84
C ASP A 269 16.91 -13.56 -2.73
N VAL A 270 17.43 -12.71 -3.62
CA VAL A 270 16.60 -11.94 -4.57
C VAL A 270 15.97 -12.87 -5.58
N GLU A 271 16.72 -13.84 -6.13
CA GLU A 271 16.19 -14.85 -7.05
C GLU A 271 15.02 -15.61 -6.41
N VAL A 272 15.23 -16.15 -5.21
CA VAL A 272 14.15 -16.89 -4.52
C VAL A 272 12.94 -16.01 -4.27
N LEU A 273 13.11 -14.71 -3.96
CA LEU A 273 12.01 -13.77 -3.78
C LEU A 273 11.23 -13.55 -5.08
N LEU A 274 11.96 -13.38 -6.19
CA LEU A 274 11.34 -13.15 -7.50
C LEU A 274 10.69 -14.42 -8.06
N ASP A 275 11.22 -15.61 -7.77
CA ASP A 275 10.61 -16.89 -8.13
C ASP A 275 9.26 -17.12 -7.41
N GLU A 276 9.08 -16.52 -6.23
CA GLU A 276 7.82 -16.57 -5.48
C GLU A 276 6.72 -15.66 -6.07
N HIS A 277 6.98 -14.91 -7.16
CA HIS A 277 6.07 -13.88 -7.70
C HIS A 277 4.63 -14.39 -7.94
N GLN A 278 4.46 -15.64 -8.41
CA GLN A 278 3.13 -16.21 -8.63
C GLN A 278 2.36 -16.42 -7.32
N ALA A 279 3.04 -16.93 -6.28
CA ALA A 279 2.42 -17.14 -4.96
C ALA A 279 2.10 -15.81 -4.29
N ILE A 280 2.99 -14.81 -4.42
CA ILE A 280 2.80 -13.45 -3.94
C ILE A 280 1.61 -12.80 -4.64
N GLY A 281 1.53 -12.88 -5.97
CA GLY A 281 0.41 -12.36 -6.75
C GLY A 281 -0.92 -13.00 -6.38
N GLN A 282 -0.98 -14.33 -6.27
CA GLN A 282 -2.19 -15.05 -5.83
C GLN A 282 -2.66 -14.62 -4.43
N PHE A 283 -1.72 -14.35 -3.52
CA PHE A 283 -2.08 -13.86 -2.19
C PHE A 283 -2.59 -12.42 -2.27
N ALA A 284 -1.93 -11.53 -3.03
CA ALA A 284 -2.37 -10.15 -3.23
C ALA A 284 -3.80 -10.10 -3.83
N GLU A 285 -4.07 -10.87 -4.87
CA GLU A 285 -5.40 -11.00 -5.47
C GLU A 285 -6.46 -11.54 -4.50
N ALA A 286 -6.08 -12.44 -3.60
CA ALA A 286 -7.00 -13.02 -2.63
C ALA A 286 -7.42 -12.04 -1.55
N ILE A 287 -6.52 -11.13 -1.13
CA ILE A 287 -6.77 -10.17 -0.04
C ILE A 287 -7.26 -8.81 -0.52
N GLY A 288 -6.93 -8.41 -1.76
CA GLY A 288 -7.33 -7.14 -2.40
C GLY A 288 -8.62 -7.29 -3.19
#